data_9860490c5e2932d75011cf0350465944
#
_entry.id   9860490c5e2932d75011cf0350465944
#
_cell.length_a   1.000
_cell.length_b   1.000
_cell.length_c   1.000
_cell.angle_alpha   90.00
_cell.angle_beta   90.00
_cell.angle_gamma   90.00
#
_symmetry.space_group_name_H-M   'P 1'
#
loop_
_entity.id
_entity.type
_entity.pdbx_description
1 polymer ?
#
loop_
_entity_poly.entity_id
_entity_poly.type
_entity_poly.pdbx_seq_one_letter_code
_entity_poly.pdbx_strand_id
1 'polypeptide(L)'
;MKHGKWKIGICLCVVLAVGCAAPRREVFPPEPGAPVKTVHVISHGWHTGIALSRAEFVGTDQVMGREFGGDADYLEFGWGDAAYYPTDRPTVGMSLKALFWPTPSVLRVVAVRGTLTNAFAGAEIIPVELSEPGFERLRCFVARTFRRDAKGDLVRVKPEFYEAEGKFYFPKMCNWWAASALREAGCPIAPGCCVSAGCVAAQARRFRKAVP
;
A
#
# COMPACT_ATOMS: atom_id res chain seq x y z
N MET A 1 66.27 -14.76 -1.35
CA MET A 1 65.42 -13.58 -1.57
C MET A 1 63.97 -14.06 -1.58
N LYS A 2 63.19 -13.75 -0.50
CA LYS A 2 61.83 -14.27 -0.31
C LYS A 2 60.83 -13.18 -0.77
N HIS A 3 60.04 -13.45 -1.81
CA HIS A 3 58.94 -12.60 -2.22
C HIS A 3 57.69 -12.89 -1.40
N GLY A 4 57.34 -12.00 -0.47
CA GLY A 4 56.09 -12.04 0.27
C GLY A 4 54.92 -11.64 -0.63
N LYS A 5 53.98 -12.54 -0.80
CA LYS A 5 52.69 -12.25 -1.45
C LYS A 5 51.75 -11.58 -0.44
N TRP A 6 51.52 -10.28 -0.61
CA TRP A 6 50.50 -9.54 0.14
C TRP A 6 49.13 -9.89 -0.42
N LYS A 7 48.37 -10.63 0.34
CA LYS A 7 46.96 -10.86 0.07
C LYS A 7 46.17 -9.66 0.61
N ILE A 8 45.78 -8.74 -0.29
CA ILE A 8 44.86 -7.66 0.02
C ILE A 8 43.46 -8.30 0.12
N GLY A 9 42.99 -8.55 1.35
CA GLY A 9 41.63 -8.91 1.63
C GLY A 9 40.73 -7.67 1.48
N ILE A 10 40.02 -7.57 0.37
CA ILE A 10 38.97 -6.57 0.21
C ILE A 10 37.80 -7.00 1.09
N CYS A 11 37.72 -6.41 2.29
CA CYS A 11 36.56 -6.54 3.18
C CYS A 11 35.46 -5.67 2.58
N LEU A 12 34.55 -6.29 1.83
CA LEU A 12 33.36 -5.65 1.29
C LEU A 12 32.37 -5.43 2.46
N CYS A 13 32.53 -4.33 3.17
CA CYS A 13 31.54 -3.86 4.14
C CYS A 13 30.30 -3.42 3.36
N VAL A 14 29.35 -4.34 3.15
CA VAL A 14 27.99 -4.00 2.76
C VAL A 14 27.37 -3.32 3.97
N VAL A 15 27.47 -2.01 4.05
CA VAL A 15 26.68 -1.19 4.96
C VAL A 15 25.25 -1.26 4.46
N LEU A 16 24.49 -2.22 4.97
CA LEU A 16 23.04 -2.20 4.91
C LEU A 16 22.60 -0.96 5.70
N ALA A 17 22.47 0.17 4.99
CA ALA A 17 21.75 1.31 5.50
C ALA A 17 20.28 0.88 5.64
N VAL A 18 19.96 0.21 6.75
CA VAL A 18 18.61 0.07 7.25
C VAL A 18 18.21 1.50 7.61
N GLY A 19 17.67 2.20 6.64
CA GLY A 19 17.09 3.53 6.86
C GLY A 19 16.02 3.35 7.92
N CYS A 20 16.34 3.70 9.18
CA CYS A 20 15.37 3.75 10.25
C CYS A 20 14.22 4.61 9.76
N ALA A 21 13.06 3.98 9.51
CA ALA A 21 11.87 4.67 9.12
C ALA A 21 11.40 5.48 10.33
N ALA A 22 11.87 6.72 10.45
CA ALA A 22 11.40 7.62 11.49
C ALA A 22 9.97 8.06 11.18
N PRO A 23 9.10 8.18 12.20
CA PRO A 23 7.77 8.78 12.02
C PRO A 23 7.93 10.24 11.59
N ARG A 24 6.99 10.72 10.77
CA ARG A 24 6.85 12.18 10.59
C ARG A 24 6.07 12.70 11.79
N ARG A 25 6.79 13.13 12.82
CA ARG A 25 6.23 13.53 14.12
C ARG A 25 5.16 14.61 14.03
N GLU A 26 5.10 15.33 12.93
CA GLU A 26 4.06 16.34 12.65
C GLU A 26 2.68 15.74 12.38
N VAL A 27 2.62 14.45 11.99
CA VAL A 27 1.37 13.81 11.57
C VAL A 27 1.17 12.40 12.17
N PHE A 28 2.20 11.81 12.76
CA PHE A 28 2.11 10.49 13.38
C PHE A 28 3.10 10.34 14.57
N PRO A 29 2.68 9.76 15.72
CA PRO A 29 1.30 9.35 16.04
C PRO A 29 0.34 10.55 16.17
N PRO A 30 -0.99 10.32 16.15
CA PRO A 30 -1.95 11.38 16.53
C PRO A 30 -1.64 11.91 17.93
N GLU A 31 -1.89 13.20 18.16
CA GLU A 31 -1.78 13.79 19.49
C GLU A 31 -2.83 13.16 20.43
N PRO A 32 -2.49 12.89 21.71
CA PRO A 32 -3.42 12.34 22.67
C PRO A 32 -4.70 13.18 22.78
N GLY A 33 -5.87 12.55 22.59
CA GLY A 33 -7.17 13.22 22.65
C GLY A 33 -7.57 13.99 21.40
N ALA A 34 -6.72 14.06 20.38
CA ALA A 34 -7.10 14.65 19.09
C ALA A 34 -8.04 13.72 18.31
N PRO A 35 -8.93 14.29 17.45
CA PRO A 35 -9.73 13.49 16.54
C PRO A 35 -8.86 12.61 15.64
N VAL A 36 -9.25 11.34 15.49
CA VAL A 36 -8.54 10.38 14.65
C VAL A 36 -9.42 9.87 13.53
N LYS A 37 -8.78 9.46 12.42
CA LYS A 37 -9.36 8.76 11.30
C LYS A 37 -8.78 7.35 11.25
N THR A 38 -9.64 6.34 11.14
CA THR A 38 -9.19 4.94 11.09
C THR A 38 -9.09 4.46 9.65
N VAL A 39 -7.91 3.99 9.27
CA VAL A 39 -7.69 3.19 8.07
C VAL A 39 -7.43 1.74 8.46
N HIS A 40 -7.70 0.82 7.57
CA HIS A 40 -7.50 -0.60 7.84
C HIS A 40 -6.49 -1.19 6.86
N VAL A 41 -5.47 -1.85 7.40
CA VAL A 41 -4.56 -2.69 6.64
C VAL A 41 -5.16 -4.09 6.60
N ILE A 42 -5.43 -4.62 5.41
CA ILE A 42 -6.02 -5.95 5.22
C ILE A 42 -4.96 -6.88 4.65
N SER A 43 -4.54 -7.87 5.44
CA SER A 43 -3.58 -8.86 5.03
C SER A 43 -4.27 -10.14 4.58
N HIS A 44 -4.23 -10.40 3.28
CA HIS A 44 -4.79 -11.59 2.64
C HIS A 44 -3.77 -12.76 2.58
N GLY A 45 -2.73 -12.73 3.42
CA GLY A 45 -1.66 -13.74 3.44
C GLY A 45 -0.51 -13.44 2.48
N TRP A 46 -0.75 -13.32 1.19
CA TRP A 46 0.26 -12.98 0.18
C TRP A 46 0.17 -11.53 -0.32
N HIS A 47 -0.98 -10.89 -0.17
CA HIS A 47 -1.31 -9.54 -0.64
C HIS A 47 -1.77 -8.66 0.53
N THR A 48 -1.53 -7.36 0.43
CA THR A 48 -2.01 -6.38 1.39
C THR A 48 -2.85 -5.32 0.69
N GLY A 49 -4.08 -5.11 1.18
CA GLY A 49 -4.96 -4.00 0.81
C GLY A 49 -4.99 -2.91 1.88
N ILE A 50 -5.45 -1.73 1.49
CA ILE A 50 -5.78 -0.62 2.40
C ILE A 50 -7.26 -0.33 2.25
N ALA A 51 -8.02 -0.38 3.35
CA ALA A 51 -9.44 -0.03 3.35
C ALA A 51 -9.68 1.29 4.10
N LEU A 52 -10.51 2.11 3.49
CA LEU A 52 -10.93 3.42 3.98
C LEU A 52 -12.46 3.46 4.06
N SER A 53 -13.01 4.25 4.98
CA SER A 53 -14.41 4.64 4.91
C SER A 53 -14.69 5.26 3.54
N ARG A 54 -15.72 4.77 2.85
CA ARG A 54 -16.10 5.29 1.53
C ARG A 54 -16.40 6.79 1.58
N ALA A 55 -17.18 7.20 2.58
CA ALA A 55 -17.58 8.60 2.71
C ALA A 55 -16.36 9.52 2.89
N GLU A 56 -15.36 9.09 3.68
CA GLU A 56 -14.14 9.85 3.90
C GLU A 56 -13.21 9.83 2.68
N PHE A 57 -13.16 8.73 1.94
CA PHE A 57 -12.34 8.64 0.72
C PHE A 57 -12.87 9.51 -0.40
N VAL A 58 -14.17 9.44 -0.66
CA VAL A 58 -14.85 10.24 -1.68
C VAL A 58 -14.75 11.73 -1.33
N GLY A 59 -15.05 12.09 -0.09
CA GLY A 59 -15.00 13.47 0.38
C GLY A 59 -15.75 14.42 -0.57
N THR A 60 -15.06 15.46 -1.02
CA THR A 60 -15.57 16.45 -1.98
C THR A 60 -15.07 16.22 -3.42
N ASP A 61 -14.30 15.17 -3.70
CA ASP A 61 -13.80 14.86 -5.04
C ASP A 61 -14.95 14.37 -5.93
N GLN A 62 -15.35 15.17 -6.90
CA GLN A 62 -16.48 14.87 -7.78
C GLN A 62 -16.26 13.62 -8.63
N VAL A 63 -15.03 13.35 -9.07
CA VAL A 63 -14.70 12.16 -9.87
C VAL A 63 -14.84 10.90 -9.00
N MET A 64 -14.27 10.93 -7.79
CA MET A 64 -14.40 9.83 -6.84
C MET A 64 -15.86 9.65 -6.40
N GLY A 65 -16.63 10.76 -6.25
CA GLY A 65 -18.06 10.73 -5.93
C GLY A 65 -18.90 10.06 -7.00
N ARG A 66 -18.65 10.35 -8.28
CA ARG A 66 -19.35 9.68 -9.39
C ARG A 66 -19.00 8.19 -9.47
N GLU A 67 -17.73 7.85 -9.29
CA GLU A 67 -17.24 6.49 -9.47
C GLU A 67 -17.56 5.58 -8.28
N PHE A 68 -17.43 6.09 -7.05
CA PHE A 68 -17.57 5.33 -5.82
C PHE A 68 -18.72 5.83 -4.93
N GLY A 69 -19.66 6.56 -5.48
CA GLY A 69 -20.79 7.21 -4.77
C GLY A 69 -21.95 6.29 -4.37
N GLY A 70 -21.74 4.98 -4.30
CA GLY A 70 -22.76 4.01 -3.88
C GLY A 70 -23.02 4.01 -2.37
N ASP A 71 -23.60 2.90 -1.89
CA ASP A 71 -24.01 2.65 -0.49
C ASP A 71 -23.03 1.75 0.28
N ALA A 72 -21.80 1.61 -0.21
CA ALA A 72 -20.75 0.89 0.49
C ALA A 72 -20.29 1.67 1.73
N ASP A 73 -19.94 0.94 2.79
CA ASP A 73 -19.37 1.51 4.00
C ASP A 73 -17.86 1.74 3.86
N TYR A 74 -17.18 0.81 3.17
CA TYR A 74 -15.75 0.86 2.95
C TYR A 74 -15.38 0.63 1.49
N LEU A 75 -14.22 1.14 1.10
CA LEU A 75 -13.53 0.80 -0.14
C LEU A 75 -12.18 0.19 0.22
N GLU A 76 -11.91 -1.04 -0.24
CA GLU A 76 -10.60 -1.66 -0.15
C GLU A 76 -9.85 -1.45 -1.46
N PHE A 77 -8.62 -1.00 -1.35
CA PHE A 77 -7.70 -0.72 -2.45
C PHE A 77 -6.55 -1.70 -2.44
N GLY A 78 -6.37 -2.42 -3.54
CA GLY A 78 -5.23 -3.30 -3.76
C GLY A 78 -4.51 -2.93 -5.06
N TRP A 79 -3.19 -2.78 -5.03
CA TRP A 79 -2.38 -2.44 -6.18
C TRP A 79 -1.61 -3.65 -6.71
N GLY A 80 -1.55 -3.83 -8.03
CA GLY A 80 -0.94 -5.00 -8.62
C GLY A 80 -0.53 -4.85 -10.07
N ASP A 81 0.09 -5.90 -10.63
CA ASP A 81 0.43 -6.00 -12.05
C ASP A 81 -0.82 -6.04 -12.93
N ALA A 82 -0.83 -5.28 -14.01
CA ALA A 82 -2.00 -5.11 -14.88
C ALA A 82 -2.41 -6.37 -15.65
N ALA A 83 -1.49 -7.29 -15.88
CA ALA A 83 -1.78 -8.55 -16.57
C ALA A 83 -2.08 -9.68 -15.59
N TYR A 84 -1.34 -9.75 -14.47
CA TYR A 84 -1.44 -10.82 -13.49
C TYR A 84 -2.64 -10.64 -12.55
N TYR A 85 -2.80 -9.46 -11.95
CA TYR A 85 -3.75 -9.23 -10.86
C TYR A 85 -5.22 -9.36 -11.28
N PRO A 86 -5.63 -8.91 -12.50
CA PRO A 86 -7.01 -9.05 -12.93
C PRO A 86 -7.36 -10.43 -13.52
N THR A 87 -6.40 -11.34 -13.70
CA THR A 87 -6.69 -12.63 -14.36
C THR A 87 -7.10 -13.71 -13.38
N ASP A 88 -8.09 -14.54 -13.78
CA ASP A 88 -8.54 -15.70 -13.02
C ASP A 88 -7.63 -16.93 -13.25
N ARG A 89 -6.78 -16.88 -14.28
CA ARG A 89 -5.86 -17.98 -14.66
C ARG A 89 -4.43 -17.44 -14.85
N PRO A 90 -3.72 -17.09 -13.77
CA PRO A 90 -2.36 -16.61 -13.87
C PRO A 90 -1.43 -17.73 -14.34
N THR A 91 -0.53 -17.41 -15.26
CA THR A 91 0.50 -18.33 -15.72
C THR A 91 1.84 -18.05 -15.03
N VAL A 92 2.71 -19.05 -14.98
CA VAL A 92 4.09 -18.88 -14.46
C VAL A 92 4.83 -17.77 -15.20
N GLY A 93 4.66 -17.70 -16.52
CA GLY A 93 5.28 -16.65 -17.35
C GLY A 93 4.81 -15.23 -16.96
N MET A 94 3.53 -15.06 -16.66
CA MET A 94 2.99 -13.78 -16.15
C MET A 94 3.60 -13.41 -14.79
N SER A 95 3.72 -14.39 -13.89
CA SER A 95 4.33 -14.18 -12.58
C SER A 95 5.79 -13.75 -12.70
N LEU A 96 6.58 -14.45 -13.52
CA LEU A 96 7.98 -14.12 -13.76
C LEU A 96 8.12 -12.73 -14.41
N LYS A 97 7.28 -12.41 -15.41
CA LYS A 97 7.27 -11.10 -16.04
C LYS A 97 6.95 -9.99 -15.04
N ALA A 98 5.92 -10.17 -14.20
CA ALA A 98 5.54 -9.21 -13.17
C ALA A 98 6.65 -9.00 -12.13
N LEU A 99 7.43 -10.03 -11.81
CA LEU A 99 8.51 -9.92 -10.83
C LEU A 99 9.76 -9.24 -11.39
N PHE A 100 10.15 -9.59 -12.60
CA PHE A 100 11.49 -9.23 -13.11
C PHE A 100 11.50 -8.08 -14.12
N TRP A 101 10.36 -7.68 -14.67
CA TRP A 101 10.26 -6.55 -15.61
C TRP A 101 9.29 -5.48 -15.12
N PRO A 102 9.63 -4.20 -15.31
CA PRO A 102 8.71 -3.10 -14.98
C PRO A 102 7.46 -3.14 -15.88
N THR A 103 6.35 -3.64 -15.35
CA THR A 103 5.08 -3.79 -16.03
C THR A 103 4.09 -2.68 -15.66
N PRO A 104 3.05 -2.39 -16.49
CA PRO A 104 1.94 -1.53 -16.09
C PRO A 104 1.26 -2.07 -14.83
N SER A 105 0.65 -1.17 -14.07
CA SER A 105 -0.07 -1.52 -12.84
C SER A 105 -1.55 -1.20 -12.94
N VAL A 106 -2.33 -1.86 -12.07
CA VAL A 106 -3.75 -1.60 -11.83
C VAL A 106 -4.04 -1.44 -10.36
N LEU A 107 -5.10 -0.71 -10.07
CA LEU A 107 -5.69 -0.60 -8.73
C LEU A 107 -7.02 -1.36 -8.76
N ARG A 108 -7.18 -2.34 -7.86
CA ARG A 108 -8.46 -2.99 -7.59
C ARG A 108 -9.16 -2.23 -6.48
N VAL A 109 -10.47 -1.99 -6.66
CA VAL A 109 -11.31 -1.35 -5.66
C VAL A 109 -12.49 -2.26 -5.34
N VAL A 110 -12.55 -2.75 -4.11
CA VAL A 110 -13.66 -3.58 -3.61
C VAL A 110 -14.53 -2.73 -2.73
N ALA A 111 -15.79 -2.55 -3.15
CA ALA A 111 -16.80 -1.88 -2.36
C ALA A 111 -17.42 -2.87 -1.34
N VAL A 112 -17.33 -2.51 -0.05
CA VAL A 112 -17.77 -3.36 1.06
C VAL A 112 -18.94 -2.73 1.76
N ARG A 113 -20.04 -3.51 1.92
CA ARG A 113 -21.18 -3.19 2.79
C ARG A 113 -21.06 -3.94 4.10
N GLY A 114 -21.35 -3.29 5.20
CA GLY A 114 -21.21 -3.84 6.54
C GLY A 114 -19.76 -3.85 7.03
N THR A 115 -19.37 -4.92 7.69
CA THR A 115 -18.04 -4.98 8.33
C THR A 115 -16.97 -5.58 7.43
N LEU A 116 -15.76 -5.07 7.53
CA LEU A 116 -14.59 -5.63 6.82
C LEU A 116 -14.32 -7.08 7.22
N THR A 117 -14.59 -7.46 8.49
CA THR A 117 -14.40 -8.82 8.99
C THR A 117 -15.31 -9.83 8.29
N ASN A 118 -16.55 -9.43 8.01
CA ASN A 118 -17.50 -10.30 7.29
C ASN A 118 -17.13 -10.40 5.80
N ALA A 119 -16.72 -9.28 5.20
CA ALA A 119 -16.36 -9.23 3.79
C ALA A 119 -15.08 -10.00 3.47
N PHE A 120 -14.11 -9.99 4.39
CA PHE A 120 -12.78 -10.61 4.21
C PHE A 120 -12.53 -11.69 5.25
N ALA A 121 -13.42 -12.68 5.30
CA ALA A 121 -13.26 -13.82 6.20
C ALA A 121 -11.92 -14.53 5.97
N GLY A 122 -11.14 -14.72 7.03
CA GLY A 122 -9.78 -15.31 6.98
C GLY A 122 -8.65 -14.32 6.68
N ALA A 123 -8.94 -13.06 6.34
CA ALA A 123 -7.92 -12.02 6.30
C ALA A 123 -7.67 -11.41 7.69
N GLU A 124 -6.46 -10.96 7.94
CA GLU A 124 -6.18 -10.17 9.14
C GLU A 124 -6.48 -8.69 8.85
N ILE A 125 -7.30 -8.07 9.70
CA ILE A 125 -7.70 -6.68 9.59
C ILE A 125 -7.05 -5.89 10.74
N ILE A 126 -6.19 -4.96 10.40
CA ILE A 126 -5.41 -4.18 11.35
C ILE A 126 -5.83 -2.71 11.26
N PRO A 127 -6.58 -2.19 12.25
CA PRO A 127 -6.90 -0.78 12.29
C PRO A 127 -5.65 0.04 12.63
N VAL A 128 -5.49 1.17 11.93
CA VAL A 128 -4.44 2.15 12.16
C VAL A 128 -5.11 3.52 12.30
N GLU A 129 -4.94 4.13 13.47
CA GLU A 129 -5.45 5.46 13.74
C GLU A 129 -4.46 6.51 13.25
N LEU A 130 -4.95 7.46 12.48
CA LEU A 130 -4.19 8.54 11.88
C LEU A 130 -4.74 9.88 12.35
N SER A 131 -3.88 10.87 12.48
CA SER A 131 -4.32 12.26 12.56
C SER A 131 -5.02 12.64 11.25
N GLU A 132 -5.86 13.66 11.27
CA GLU A 132 -6.54 14.15 10.07
C GLU A 132 -5.57 14.51 8.93
N PRO A 133 -4.44 15.23 9.18
CA PRO A 133 -3.44 15.47 8.15
C PRO A 133 -2.76 14.18 7.65
N GLY A 134 -2.53 13.19 8.52
CA GLY A 134 -1.98 11.89 8.13
C GLY A 134 -2.93 11.09 7.24
N PHE A 135 -4.20 11.07 7.61
CA PHE A 135 -5.26 10.46 6.81
C PHE A 135 -5.38 11.10 5.42
N GLU A 136 -5.39 12.44 5.36
CA GLU A 136 -5.49 13.16 4.09
C GLU A 136 -4.30 12.87 3.15
N ARG A 137 -3.09 12.76 3.68
CA ARG A 137 -1.92 12.36 2.89
C ARG A 137 -2.07 10.95 2.31
N LEU A 138 -2.59 10.00 3.12
CA LEU A 138 -2.86 8.63 2.64
C LEU A 138 -3.97 8.63 1.58
N ARG A 139 -5.07 9.34 1.82
CA ARG A 139 -6.18 9.49 0.89
C ARG A 139 -5.70 10.04 -0.46
N CYS A 140 -4.90 11.10 -0.42
CA CYS A 140 -4.29 11.69 -1.61
C CYS A 140 -3.33 10.72 -2.32
N PHE A 141 -2.56 9.91 -1.56
CA PHE A 141 -1.70 8.88 -2.14
C PHE A 141 -2.52 7.85 -2.91
N VAL A 142 -3.60 7.34 -2.33
CA VAL A 142 -4.49 6.39 -3.01
C VAL A 142 -5.14 7.04 -4.23
N ALA A 143 -5.67 8.25 -4.10
CA ALA A 143 -6.36 8.97 -5.17
C ALA A 143 -5.44 9.25 -6.38
N ARG A 144 -4.18 9.65 -6.15
CA ARG A 144 -3.19 9.88 -7.21
C ARG A 144 -2.61 8.59 -7.82
N THR A 145 -2.88 7.43 -7.20
CA THR A 145 -2.50 6.14 -7.79
C THR A 145 -3.38 5.78 -8.99
N PHE A 146 -4.61 6.29 -9.04
CA PHE A 146 -5.46 6.10 -10.22
C PHE A 146 -4.90 6.87 -11.42
N ARG A 147 -4.83 6.19 -12.56
CA ARG A 147 -4.59 6.88 -13.82
C ARG A 147 -5.85 7.57 -14.30
N ARG A 148 -5.69 8.80 -14.75
CA ARG A 148 -6.79 9.60 -15.30
C ARG A 148 -6.58 9.81 -16.78
N ASP A 149 -7.67 9.86 -17.53
CA ASP A 149 -7.66 10.22 -18.95
C ASP A 149 -7.50 11.75 -19.15
N ALA A 150 -7.54 12.18 -20.42
CA ALA A 150 -7.45 13.61 -20.77
C ALA A 150 -8.60 14.47 -20.24
N LYS A 151 -9.73 13.87 -19.84
CA LYS A 151 -10.87 14.55 -19.23
C LYS A 151 -10.80 14.56 -17.70
N GLY A 152 -9.82 13.88 -17.12
CA GLY A 152 -9.65 13.73 -15.69
C GLY A 152 -10.45 12.57 -15.07
N ASP A 153 -11.16 11.77 -15.87
CA ASP A 153 -11.91 10.61 -15.42
C ASP A 153 -11.00 9.39 -15.18
N LEU A 154 -11.43 8.47 -14.30
CA LEU A 154 -10.67 7.26 -14.01
C LEU A 154 -10.72 6.29 -15.19
N VAL A 155 -9.59 5.70 -15.56
CA VAL A 155 -9.51 4.71 -16.64
C VAL A 155 -9.83 3.34 -16.11
N ARG A 156 -11.06 2.88 -16.33
CA ARG A 156 -11.52 1.54 -15.91
C ARG A 156 -11.05 0.47 -16.89
N VAL A 157 -10.48 -0.61 -16.40
CA VAL A 157 -10.02 -1.78 -17.20
C VAL A 157 -11.11 -2.85 -17.27
N LYS A 158 -11.69 -3.20 -16.12
CA LYS A 158 -12.82 -4.12 -15.96
C LYS A 158 -13.53 -3.83 -14.62
N PRO A 159 -14.64 -4.48 -14.27
CA PRO A 159 -15.26 -4.31 -12.95
C PRO A 159 -14.22 -4.40 -11.84
N GLU A 160 -14.25 -3.48 -10.89
CA GLU A 160 -13.33 -3.33 -9.76
C GLU A 160 -11.88 -2.95 -10.13
N PHE A 161 -11.44 -2.91 -11.39
CA PHE A 161 -10.06 -2.65 -11.78
C PHE A 161 -9.91 -1.37 -12.60
N TYR A 162 -8.96 -0.56 -12.22
CA TYR A 162 -8.62 0.72 -12.84
C TYR A 162 -7.15 0.75 -13.22
N GLU A 163 -6.78 1.42 -14.33
CA GLU A 163 -5.37 1.67 -14.62
C GLU A 163 -4.76 2.48 -13.47
N ALA A 164 -3.52 2.13 -13.13
CA ALA A 164 -2.81 2.78 -12.04
C ALA A 164 -1.51 3.40 -12.50
N GLU A 165 -1.10 4.45 -11.79
CA GLU A 165 0.20 5.05 -11.97
C GLU A 165 1.30 4.17 -11.35
N GLY A 166 2.49 4.28 -11.95
CA GLY A 166 3.66 3.51 -11.53
C GLY A 166 3.85 2.21 -12.32
N LYS A 167 4.97 1.56 -12.04
CA LYS A 167 5.35 0.27 -12.62
C LYS A 167 5.46 -0.77 -11.53
N PHE A 168 4.90 -1.95 -11.81
CA PHE A 168 4.98 -3.11 -10.92
C PHE A 168 6.20 -3.94 -11.27
N TYR A 169 7.04 -4.25 -10.31
CA TYR A 169 8.22 -5.12 -10.38
C TYR A 169 8.80 -5.32 -8.98
N PHE A 170 9.63 -6.34 -8.76
CA PHE A 170 10.34 -6.51 -7.50
C PHE A 170 11.41 -5.40 -7.29
N PRO A 171 11.49 -4.75 -6.12
CA PRO A 171 10.67 -4.95 -4.91
C PRO A 171 9.38 -4.09 -4.83
N LYS A 172 9.08 -3.29 -5.86
CA LYS A 172 7.89 -2.42 -5.93
C LYS A 172 6.66 -3.24 -6.30
N MET A 173 6.12 -3.99 -5.33
CA MET A 173 4.95 -4.86 -5.45
C MET A 173 3.79 -4.37 -4.58
N CYS A 174 2.71 -5.13 -4.50
CA CYS A 174 1.50 -4.77 -3.72
C CYS A 174 1.81 -4.36 -2.27
N ASN A 175 2.66 -5.13 -1.59
CA ASN A 175 3.03 -4.88 -0.20
C ASN A 175 3.87 -3.59 -0.05
N TRP A 176 4.76 -3.30 -1.01
CA TRP A 176 5.49 -2.03 -1.08
C TRP A 176 4.53 -0.84 -1.22
N TRP A 177 3.47 -0.98 -2.06
CA TRP A 177 2.48 0.07 -2.27
C TRP A 177 1.69 0.37 -0.99
N ALA A 178 1.17 -0.69 -0.32
CA ALA A 178 0.46 -0.54 0.95
C ALA A 178 1.34 0.09 2.04
N ALA A 179 2.60 -0.34 2.14
CA ALA A 179 3.56 0.27 3.05
C ALA A 179 3.86 1.73 2.69
N SER A 180 3.89 2.08 1.38
CA SER A 180 4.08 3.45 0.92
C SER A 180 2.91 4.35 1.30
N ALA A 181 1.66 3.85 1.21
CA ALA A 181 0.48 4.56 1.67
C ALA A 181 0.58 4.92 3.17
N LEU A 182 0.96 3.95 4.01
CA LEU A 182 1.18 4.18 5.44
C LEU A 182 2.35 5.14 5.70
N ARG A 183 3.41 5.07 4.90
CA ARG A 183 4.55 6.00 5.00
C ARG A 183 4.14 7.43 4.67
N GLU A 184 3.29 7.64 3.68
CA GLU A 184 2.73 8.96 3.35
C GLU A 184 1.90 9.52 4.52
N ALA A 185 1.15 8.67 5.21
CA ALA A 185 0.42 9.04 6.43
C ALA A 185 1.33 9.43 7.61
N GLY A 186 2.64 9.26 7.47
CA GLY A 186 3.62 9.56 8.52
C GLY A 186 4.04 8.36 9.37
N CYS A 187 3.43 7.18 9.16
CA CYS A 187 3.77 5.98 9.92
C CYS A 187 5.25 5.59 9.75
N PRO A 188 5.92 5.11 10.80
CA PRO A 188 7.33 4.71 10.76
C PRO A 188 7.49 3.32 10.13
N ILE A 189 7.17 3.21 8.85
CA ILE A 189 7.30 1.99 8.03
C ILE A 189 8.33 2.19 6.92
N ALA A 190 9.08 1.14 6.59
CA ALA A 190 10.07 1.14 5.52
C ALA A 190 9.54 0.35 4.30
N PRO A 191 8.97 1.00 3.27
CA PRO A 191 8.37 0.31 2.12
C PRO A 191 9.35 -0.61 1.40
N GLY A 192 10.62 -0.21 1.26
CA GLY A 192 11.66 -1.01 0.60
C GLY A 192 11.92 -2.38 1.26
N CYS A 193 11.59 -2.53 2.54
CA CYS A 193 11.70 -3.80 3.26
C CYS A 193 10.40 -4.62 3.24
N CYS A 194 9.29 -4.05 2.75
CA CYS A 194 7.96 -4.67 2.78
C CYS A 194 7.70 -5.50 1.53
N VAL A 195 8.44 -6.59 1.35
CA VAL A 195 8.29 -7.52 0.23
C VAL A 195 7.20 -8.59 0.46
N SER A 196 6.68 -8.71 1.68
CA SER A 196 5.61 -9.66 2.03
C SER A 196 4.49 -8.99 2.82
N ALA A 197 3.29 -9.56 2.74
CA ALA A 197 2.13 -9.11 3.52
C ALA A 197 2.39 -9.22 5.03
N GLY A 198 3.06 -10.28 5.47
CA GLY A 198 3.46 -10.47 6.87
C GLY A 198 4.37 -9.36 7.39
N CYS A 199 5.27 -8.82 6.55
CA CYS A 199 6.11 -7.68 6.93
C CYS A 199 5.28 -6.41 7.15
N VAL A 200 4.34 -6.11 6.24
CA VAL A 200 3.44 -4.95 6.39
C VAL A 200 2.58 -5.10 7.63
N ALA A 201 1.94 -6.27 7.81
CA ALA A 201 1.09 -6.56 8.96
C ALA A 201 1.86 -6.43 10.29
N ALA A 202 3.07 -7.00 10.37
CA ALA A 202 3.89 -6.92 11.58
C ALA A 202 4.25 -5.48 11.96
N GLN A 203 4.52 -4.61 10.98
CA GLN A 203 4.79 -3.20 11.24
C GLN A 203 3.49 -2.44 11.58
N ALA A 204 2.39 -2.70 10.87
CA ALA A 204 1.09 -2.05 11.12
C ALA A 204 0.56 -2.34 12.54
N ARG A 205 0.73 -3.57 13.06
CA ARG A 205 0.34 -3.91 14.43
C ARG A 205 1.04 -3.05 15.50
N ARG A 206 2.25 -2.57 15.22
CA ARG A 206 2.99 -1.68 16.14
C ARG A 206 2.34 -0.30 16.24
N PHE A 207 1.65 0.13 15.20
CA PHE A 207 0.96 1.42 15.16
C PHE A 207 -0.32 1.40 15.98
N ARG A 208 -0.96 0.24 16.13
CA ARG A 208 -2.13 0.02 16.97
C ARG A 208 -1.89 0.32 18.47
N LYS A 209 -0.64 0.25 18.92
CA LYS A 209 -0.26 0.48 20.33
C LYS A 209 0.19 1.91 20.65
N ALA A 210 0.14 2.81 19.69
CA ALA A 210 0.56 4.19 19.90
C ALA A 210 -0.53 5.05 20.59
N VAL A 211 -1.67 4.45 20.93
CA VAL A 211 -2.70 5.05 21.76
C VAL A 211 -2.57 4.42 23.15
N PRO A 212 -2.25 5.18 24.23
CA PRO A 212 -2.18 4.71 25.59
C PRO A 212 -3.52 4.23 26.13
#